data_203b53015afab9772ecee2ddb13dec56
#
_entry.id   203b53015afab9772ecee2ddb13dec56
#
_cell.length_a   1.000
_cell.length_b   1.000
_cell.length_c   1.000
_cell.angle_alpha   90.00
_cell.angle_beta   90.00
_cell.angle_gamma   90.00
#
_symmetry.space_group_name_H-M   'P 1'
#
loop_
_entity.id
_entity.type
_entity.pdbx_description
1 polymer ?
#
loop_
_entity_poly.entity_id
_entity_poly.type
_entity_poly.pdbx_seq_one_letter_code
_entity_poly.pdbx_strand_id
1 'polypeptide(L)'
;MKKIVGIINMLCIAILLYSCAEESVGQTPVDNMPPQNVTGVQVQNTPGGALLTYTLPDDEDLLYVKATFILNNGQRSEVKSSVYTNILELQGFGDTNERLVTLVSVDRSQNESEPLEVKVQPLEAPIFGVQKELKLEAAFGGINVTYNNPTESNIVINIDVMNEKNEYVSLEKIYTKAKNGVRKIRGMAAEDTKLRYYVS
;
A
#
# COMPACT_ATOMS: atom_id res chain seq x y z
N MET A 1 35.43 49.58 -33.18
CA MET A 1 34.19 48.78 -33.19
C MET A 1 34.40 47.33 -32.71
N LYS A 2 35.37 46.57 -33.17
CA LYS A 2 35.62 45.17 -32.73
C LYS A 2 35.88 44.98 -31.23
N LYS A 3 36.57 45.94 -30.56
CA LYS A 3 36.81 45.87 -29.12
C LYS A 3 35.58 46.09 -28.24
N ILE A 4 34.66 46.95 -28.71
CA ILE A 4 33.39 47.23 -28.00
C ILE A 4 32.43 46.06 -28.10
N VAL A 5 32.36 45.36 -29.23
CA VAL A 5 31.57 44.16 -29.43
C VAL A 5 32.07 43.00 -28.52
N GLY A 6 33.40 42.89 -28.36
CA GLY A 6 34.01 41.89 -27.45
C GLY A 6 33.66 42.13 -25.96
N ILE A 7 33.62 43.38 -25.52
CA ILE A 7 33.26 43.77 -24.15
C ILE A 7 31.77 43.53 -23.89
N ILE A 8 30.89 43.83 -24.87
CA ILE A 8 29.47 43.59 -24.75
C ILE A 8 29.17 42.06 -24.68
N ASN A 9 29.84 41.28 -25.52
CA ASN A 9 29.67 39.83 -25.51
C ASN A 9 30.16 39.17 -24.19
N MET A 10 31.25 39.68 -23.63
CA MET A 10 31.77 39.23 -22.34
C MET A 10 30.86 39.62 -21.17
N LEU A 11 30.23 40.80 -21.25
CA LEU A 11 29.24 41.27 -20.26
C LEU A 11 27.95 40.47 -20.33
N CYS A 12 27.46 40.10 -21.51
CA CYS A 12 26.28 39.24 -21.69
C CYS A 12 26.50 37.81 -21.16
N ILE A 13 27.69 37.24 -21.35
CA ILE A 13 28.05 35.90 -20.82
C ILE A 13 28.13 35.96 -19.28
N ALA A 14 28.62 37.02 -18.68
CA ALA A 14 28.67 37.20 -17.23
C ALA A 14 27.26 37.32 -16.61
N ILE A 15 26.30 37.92 -17.29
CA ILE A 15 24.90 38.03 -16.83
C ILE A 15 24.17 36.65 -16.90
N LEU A 16 24.51 35.79 -17.86
CA LEU A 16 23.93 34.48 -18.00
C LEU A 16 24.38 33.49 -16.91
N LEU A 17 25.50 33.75 -16.22
CA LEU A 17 26.01 32.95 -15.13
C LEU A 17 25.38 33.31 -13.76
N TYR A 18 24.62 34.42 -13.69
CA TYR A 18 23.92 34.82 -12.46
C TYR A 18 22.48 34.30 -12.35
N SER A 19 21.98 33.60 -13.36
CA SER A 19 20.63 33.05 -13.36
C SER A 19 20.69 31.58 -13.02
N CYS A 20 20.71 31.26 -11.76
CA CYS A 20 20.13 30.10 -11.06
C CYS A 20 20.75 29.97 -9.69
N ALA A 21 20.47 30.93 -8.80
CA ALA A 21 20.27 30.56 -7.42
C ALA A 21 18.75 30.27 -7.33
N GLU A 22 18.31 29.06 -7.70
CA GLU A 22 17.09 28.52 -7.13
C GLU A 22 17.32 28.53 -5.62
N GLU A 23 16.71 29.51 -4.93
CA GLU A 23 16.39 29.26 -3.53
C GLU A 23 15.60 27.95 -3.56
N SER A 24 16.23 26.87 -3.10
CA SER A 24 15.53 25.65 -2.79
C SER A 24 14.49 26.03 -1.73
N VAL A 25 13.26 26.29 -2.16
CA VAL A 25 12.07 26.23 -1.30
C VAL A 25 11.89 24.74 -0.98
N GLY A 26 12.98 24.14 -0.56
CA GLY A 26 13.08 22.76 -0.13
C GLY A 26 13.00 22.75 1.38
N GLN A 27 12.48 21.71 1.89
CA GLN A 27 12.43 21.26 3.26
C GLN A 27 13.82 21.34 3.93
N THR A 28 14.28 22.57 4.17
CA THR A 28 15.44 22.77 5.03
C THR A 28 14.97 22.49 6.45
N PRO A 29 15.70 21.66 7.21
CA PRO A 29 15.44 21.50 8.62
C PRO A 29 15.33 22.87 9.28
N VAL A 30 14.21 23.10 10.00
CA VAL A 30 13.95 24.39 10.62
C VAL A 30 14.52 24.43 12.04
N ASP A 31 14.51 23.26 12.71
CA ASP A 31 15.06 23.09 14.07
C ASP A 31 15.47 21.62 14.35
N ASN A 32 15.81 21.34 15.63
CA ASN A 32 16.12 20.02 16.14
C ASN A 32 15.21 19.62 17.32
N MET A 33 14.01 20.16 17.39
CA MET A 33 13.04 19.86 18.45
C MET A 33 12.01 18.85 17.91
N PRO A 34 12.00 17.60 18.40
CA PRO A 34 11.00 16.63 17.98
C PRO A 34 9.59 17.06 18.36
N PRO A 35 8.60 16.79 17.52
CA PRO A 35 7.20 17.04 17.85
C PRO A 35 6.74 16.14 19.01
N GLN A 36 5.64 16.48 19.65
CA GLN A 36 4.96 15.57 20.55
C GLN A 36 4.25 14.47 19.75
N ASN A 37 4.04 13.30 20.38
CA ASN A 37 3.32 12.24 19.70
C ASN A 37 1.80 12.49 19.73
N VAL A 38 1.08 11.76 18.86
CA VAL A 38 -0.39 11.72 18.85
C VAL A 38 -0.94 11.23 20.19
N THR A 39 -2.16 11.65 20.50
CA THR A 39 -2.86 11.25 21.72
C THR A 39 -4.24 10.67 21.40
N GLY A 40 -4.88 10.03 22.39
CA GLY A 40 -6.25 9.54 22.25
C GLY A 40 -6.43 8.49 21.15
N VAL A 41 -5.42 7.67 20.89
CA VAL A 41 -5.46 6.66 19.82
C VAL A 41 -6.58 5.66 20.09
N GLN A 42 -7.45 5.50 19.11
CA GLN A 42 -8.49 4.48 19.07
C GLN A 42 -8.19 3.49 17.94
N VAL A 43 -8.42 2.22 18.21
CA VAL A 43 -8.18 1.12 17.27
C VAL A 43 -9.51 0.49 16.88
N GLN A 44 -9.79 0.45 15.56
CA GLN A 44 -10.86 -0.33 14.98
C GLN A 44 -10.23 -1.43 14.12
N ASN A 45 -10.32 -2.67 14.57
CA ASN A 45 -9.84 -3.82 13.79
C ASN A 45 -10.71 -4.04 12.57
N THR A 46 -10.06 -4.27 11.41
CA THR A 46 -10.72 -4.49 10.12
C THR A 46 -10.24 -5.79 9.48
N PRO A 47 -10.94 -6.32 8.48
CA PRO A 47 -10.50 -7.52 7.76
C PRO A 47 -9.11 -7.34 7.13
N GLY A 48 -8.12 -8.09 7.62
CA GLY A 48 -6.72 -8.00 7.20
C GLY A 48 -5.99 -6.72 7.59
N GLY A 49 -6.55 -5.92 8.54
CA GLY A 49 -5.99 -4.64 8.91
C GLY A 49 -6.52 -4.04 10.20
N ALA A 50 -6.28 -2.75 10.37
CA ALA A 50 -6.85 -1.91 11.42
C ALA A 50 -6.93 -0.45 10.98
N LEU A 51 -7.92 0.26 11.45
CA LEU A 51 -8.06 1.70 11.32
C LEU A 51 -7.68 2.34 12.66
N LEU A 52 -6.71 3.22 12.66
CA LEU A 52 -6.30 4.00 13.81
C LEU A 52 -6.82 5.42 13.66
N THR A 53 -7.52 5.92 14.67
CA THR A 53 -7.90 7.34 14.78
C THR A 53 -7.23 7.94 15.98
N TYR A 54 -6.81 9.20 15.92
CA TYR A 54 -6.02 9.84 16.95
C TYR A 54 -6.22 11.36 16.95
N THR A 55 -5.72 12.03 17.98
CA THR A 55 -5.62 13.48 18.04
C THR A 55 -4.19 13.88 17.71
N LEU A 56 -4.03 14.78 16.74
CA LEU A 56 -2.74 15.35 16.37
C LEU A 56 -2.19 16.24 17.49
N PRO A 57 -0.87 16.29 17.70
CA PRO A 57 -0.26 17.29 18.58
C PRO A 57 -0.44 18.71 18.00
N ASP A 58 -0.44 19.70 18.88
CA ASP A 58 -0.43 21.11 18.51
C ASP A 58 1.00 21.55 18.22
N ASP A 59 1.43 21.33 16.97
CA ASP A 59 2.78 21.57 16.49
C ASP A 59 2.69 22.20 15.09
N GLU A 60 3.23 23.41 14.94
CA GLU A 60 3.05 24.23 13.71
C GLU A 60 3.78 23.65 12.50
N ASP A 61 4.88 22.92 12.73
CA ASP A 61 5.67 22.34 11.65
C ASP A 61 5.50 20.81 11.51
N LEU A 62 4.52 20.22 12.21
CA LEU A 62 4.14 18.82 12.02
C LEU A 62 3.90 18.51 10.54
N LEU A 63 4.50 17.43 10.06
CA LEU A 63 4.42 17.03 8.65
C LEU A 63 3.51 15.82 8.43
N TYR A 64 3.70 14.75 9.19
CA TYR A 64 2.91 13.53 9.12
C TYR A 64 3.01 12.69 10.40
N VAL A 65 2.08 11.76 10.53
CA VAL A 65 2.16 10.66 11.51
C VAL A 65 2.52 9.38 10.78
N LYS A 66 3.46 8.63 11.32
CA LYS A 66 3.98 7.39 10.75
C LYS A 66 3.63 6.21 11.66
N ALA A 67 3.04 5.17 11.10
CA ALA A 67 2.85 3.88 11.73
C ALA A 67 3.82 2.86 11.16
N THR A 68 4.52 2.13 12.01
CA THR A 68 5.43 1.06 11.61
C THR A 68 5.00 -0.26 12.26
N PHE A 69 4.97 -1.34 11.51
CA PHE A 69 4.58 -2.67 11.98
C PHE A 69 5.28 -3.77 11.17
N ILE A 70 5.20 -5.00 11.67
CA ILE A 70 5.79 -6.18 11.02
C ILE A 70 4.68 -7.05 10.44
N LEU A 71 4.80 -7.37 9.16
CA LEU A 71 3.91 -8.30 8.44
C LEU A 71 4.23 -9.76 8.81
N ASN A 72 3.33 -10.68 8.46
CA ASN A 72 3.48 -12.12 8.75
C ASN A 72 4.74 -12.75 8.16
N ASN A 73 5.23 -12.23 7.04
CA ASN A 73 6.47 -12.67 6.39
C ASN A 73 7.75 -12.09 7.03
N GLY A 74 7.61 -11.35 8.15
CA GLY A 74 8.72 -10.66 8.83
C GLY A 74 9.14 -9.33 8.19
N GLN A 75 8.49 -8.91 7.11
CA GLN A 75 8.79 -7.64 6.46
C GLN A 75 8.25 -6.47 7.28
N ARG A 76 9.08 -5.44 7.47
CA ARG A 76 8.65 -4.16 8.05
C ARG A 76 7.81 -3.39 7.03
N SER A 77 6.65 -2.93 7.46
CA SER A 77 5.76 -2.07 6.70
C SER A 77 5.60 -0.73 7.39
N GLU A 78 5.37 0.31 6.60
CA GLU A 78 5.21 1.68 7.06
C GLU A 78 4.04 2.33 6.34
N VAL A 79 3.21 3.04 7.09
CA VAL A 79 2.10 3.84 6.58
C VAL A 79 2.21 5.24 7.14
N LYS A 80 1.99 6.26 6.31
CA LYS A 80 2.03 7.66 6.68
C LYS A 80 0.68 8.32 6.47
N SER A 81 0.32 9.21 7.35
CA SER A 81 -0.87 10.05 7.26
C SER A 81 -0.47 11.50 7.46
N SER A 82 -0.85 12.37 6.53
CA SER A 82 -0.53 13.80 6.62
C SER A 82 -1.29 14.48 7.77
N VAL A 83 -0.86 15.69 8.14
CA VAL A 83 -1.52 16.53 9.17
C VAL A 83 -2.96 16.93 8.83
N TYR A 84 -3.42 16.70 7.59
CA TYR A 84 -4.79 17.03 7.17
C TYR A 84 -5.80 15.93 7.49
N THR A 85 -5.34 14.82 8.05
CA THR A 85 -6.20 13.71 8.50
C THR A 85 -5.64 13.10 9.79
N ASN A 86 -6.53 12.60 10.61
CA ASN A 86 -6.23 11.95 11.88
C ASN A 86 -6.50 10.43 11.80
N ILE A 87 -6.35 9.85 10.60
CA ILE A 87 -6.65 8.45 10.33
C ILE A 87 -5.42 7.78 9.70
N LEU A 88 -5.06 6.62 10.21
CA LEU A 88 -4.09 5.68 9.61
C LEU A 88 -4.78 4.36 9.34
N GLU A 89 -4.77 3.93 8.09
CA GLU A 89 -5.28 2.63 7.67
C GLU A 89 -4.14 1.65 7.50
N LEU A 90 -4.10 0.62 8.35
CA LEU A 90 -3.11 -0.45 8.31
C LEU A 90 -3.69 -1.64 7.54
N GLN A 91 -2.95 -2.18 6.59
CA GLN A 91 -3.37 -3.32 5.77
C GLN A 91 -2.23 -4.32 5.59
N GLY A 92 -2.57 -5.53 5.12
CA GLY A 92 -1.59 -6.56 4.76
C GLY A 92 -1.33 -7.60 5.84
N PHE A 93 -2.11 -7.61 6.92
CA PHE A 93 -2.03 -8.67 7.92
C PHE A 93 -2.70 -9.95 7.38
N GLY A 94 -1.93 -11.02 7.33
CA GLY A 94 -2.39 -12.33 6.81
C GLY A 94 -2.96 -13.25 7.88
N ASP A 95 -3.06 -12.81 9.15
CA ASP A 95 -3.64 -13.58 10.25
C ASP A 95 -4.37 -12.65 11.24
N THR A 96 -4.95 -13.25 12.31
CA THR A 96 -5.71 -12.54 13.34
C THR A 96 -4.92 -12.38 14.64
N ASN A 97 -3.60 -12.56 14.61
CA ASN A 97 -2.77 -12.43 15.80
C ASN A 97 -2.63 -10.97 16.21
N GLU A 98 -2.52 -10.73 17.52
CA GLU A 98 -2.20 -9.40 18.05
C GLU A 98 -0.83 -8.94 17.53
N ARG A 99 -0.75 -7.69 17.10
CA ARG A 99 0.46 -7.03 16.58
C ARG A 99 0.71 -5.73 17.32
N LEU A 100 1.98 -5.43 17.53
CA LEU A 100 2.40 -4.11 17.97
C LEU A 100 2.63 -3.21 16.76
N VAL A 101 2.10 -2.00 16.82
CA VAL A 101 2.27 -0.93 15.84
C VAL A 101 2.91 0.24 16.57
N THR A 102 4.01 0.73 16.05
CA THR A 102 4.71 1.89 16.58
C THR A 102 4.27 3.14 15.82
N LEU A 103 3.78 4.14 16.53
CA LEU A 103 3.41 5.44 16.00
C LEU A 103 4.45 6.48 16.39
N VAL A 104 4.84 7.32 15.44
CA VAL A 104 5.65 8.53 15.67
C VAL A 104 5.07 9.68 14.87
N SER A 105 5.11 10.87 15.45
CA SER A 105 4.87 12.13 14.74
C SER A 105 6.18 12.59 14.12
N VAL A 106 6.14 13.19 12.96
CA VAL A 106 7.33 13.66 12.24
C VAL A 106 7.09 15.08 11.76
N ASP A 107 8.02 16.00 12.06
CA ASP A 107 7.98 17.39 11.66
C ASP A 107 8.62 17.63 10.27
N ARG A 108 8.63 18.88 9.82
CA ARG A 108 9.26 19.28 8.56
C ARG A 108 10.79 19.19 8.60
N SER A 109 11.39 19.21 9.79
CA SER A 109 12.82 19.03 10.03
C SER A 109 13.23 17.55 10.05
N GLN A 110 12.27 16.62 9.90
CA GLN A 110 12.41 15.17 9.99
C GLN A 110 12.80 14.67 11.40
N ASN A 111 12.54 15.47 12.44
CA ASN A 111 12.63 14.99 13.81
C ASN A 111 11.43 14.07 14.08
N GLU A 112 11.67 12.98 14.78
CA GLU A 112 10.66 12.02 15.19
C GLU A 112 10.34 12.15 16.67
N SER A 113 9.06 12.09 17.02
CA SER A 113 8.62 12.04 18.43
C SER A 113 9.09 10.77 19.14
N GLU A 114 8.95 10.73 20.45
CA GLU A 114 9.05 9.46 21.20
C GLU A 114 8.04 8.45 20.63
N PRO A 115 8.40 7.15 20.53
CA PRO A 115 7.52 6.14 19.95
C PRO A 115 6.34 5.83 20.90
N LEU A 116 5.14 5.69 20.33
CA LEU A 116 3.94 5.20 21.01
C LEU A 116 3.58 3.82 20.47
N GLU A 117 3.54 2.81 21.33
CA GLU A 117 3.12 1.46 20.94
C GLU A 117 1.62 1.27 21.11
N VAL A 118 0.99 0.74 20.07
CA VAL A 118 -0.44 0.45 20.01
C VAL A 118 -0.65 -1.00 19.60
N LYS A 119 -1.55 -1.72 20.27
CA LYS A 119 -1.91 -3.09 19.92
C LYS A 119 -3.07 -3.10 18.93
N VAL A 120 -2.93 -3.87 17.86
CA VAL A 120 -3.98 -4.15 16.88
C VAL A 120 -4.20 -5.65 16.79
N GLN A 121 -5.44 -6.07 16.54
CA GLN A 121 -5.80 -7.47 16.31
C GLN A 121 -6.65 -7.57 15.05
N PRO A 122 -6.04 -7.75 13.87
CA PRO A 122 -6.76 -7.78 12.61
C PRO A 122 -7.84 -8.86 12.57
N LEU A 123 -8.93 -8.61 11.88
CA LEU A 123 -9.91 -9.64 11.56
C LEU A 123 -9.41 -10.51 10.41
N GLU A 124 -10.04 -11.68 10.19
CA GLU A 124 -9.67 -12.58 9.10
C GLU A 124 -9.62 -11.83 7.77
N ALA A 125 -8.52 -11.96 7.03
CA ALA A 125 -8.35 -11.27 5.76
C ALA A 125 -9.38 -11.78 4.73
N PRO A 126 -9.95 -10.90 3.89
CA PRO A 126 -11.03 -11.23 2.95
C PRO A 126 -10.71 -12.40 2.03
N ILE A 127 -9.44 -12.53 1.64
CA ILE A 127 -8.97 -13.59 0.73
C ILE A 127 -9.28 -15.00 1.25
N PHE A 128 -9.22 -15.22 2.57
CA PHE A 128 -9.50 -16.55 3.15
C PHE A 128 -10.98 -16.90 3.09
N GLY A 129 -11.87 -15.92 3.33
CA GLY A 129 -13.30 -16.10 3.18
C GLY A 129 -13.67 -16.43 1.74
N VAL A 130 -13.14 -15.67 0.78
CA VAL A 130 -13.37 -15.92 -0.64
C VAL A 130 -12.85 -17.29 -1.06
N GLN A 131 -11.64 -17.67 -0.63
CA GLN A 131 -11.03 -18.96 -0.97
C GLN A 131 -11.84 -20.17 -0.44
N LYS A 132 -12.43 -20.06 0.74
CA LYS A 132 -13.30 -21.09 1.30
C LYS A 132 -14.60 -21.31 0.50
N GLU A 133 -15.14 -20.26 -0.07
CA GLU A 133 -16.43 -20.30 -0.79
C GLU A 133 -16.27 -20.41 -2.31
N LEU A 134 -15.02 -20.34 -2.83
CA LEU A 134 -14.75 -20.44 -4.26
C LEU A 134 -15.05 -21.85 -4.77
N LYS A 135 -15.82 -21.95 -5.85
CA LYS A 135 -16.20 -23.20 -6.49
C LYS A 135 -15.73 -23.23 -7.93
N LEU A 136 -15.14 -24.36 -8.31
CA LEU A 136 -14.79 -24.70 -9.67
C LEU A 136 -15.69 -25.85 -10.12
N GLU A 137 -16.52 -25.61 -11.11
CA GLU A 137 -17.45 -26.61 -11.63
C GLU A 137 -17.14 -26.89 -13.11
N ALA A 138 -17.05 -28.18 -13.45
CA ALA A 138 -16.86 -28.57 -14.84
C ALA A 138 -18.03 -28.09 -15.70
N ALA A 139 -17.73 -27.63 -16.90
CA ALA A 139 -18.70 -27.18 -17.88
C ALA A 139 -18.26 -27.58 -19.28
N PHE A 140 -19.17 -27.55 -20.24
CA PHE A 140 -18.86 -27.94 -21.61
C PHE A 140 -17.70 -27.09 -22.17
N GLY A 141 -16.60 -27.77 -22.50
CA GLY A 141 -15.36 -27.15 -23.00
C GLY A 141 -14.65 -26.23 -22.01
N GLY A 142 -14.76 -26.46 -20.70
CA GLY A 142 -14.08 -25.65 -19.70
C GLY A 142 -14.63 -25.76 -18.29
N ILE A 143 -14.57 -24.67 -17.54
CA ILE A 143 -15.04 -24.59 -16.15
C ILE A 143 -15.85 -23.31 -15.89
N ASN A 144 -16.70 -23.36 -14.89
CA ASN A 144 -17.30 -22.19 -14.25
C ASN A 144 -16.62 -21.97 -12.91
N VAL A 145 -16.19 -20.73 -12.65
CA VAL A 145 -15.60 -20.28 -11.39
C VAL A 145 -16.62 -19.38 -10.71
N THR A 146 -17.15 -19.85 -9.59
CA THR A 146 -18.11 -19.08 -8.77
C THR A 146 -17.41 -18.62 -7.49
N TYR A 147 -17.58 -17.34 -7.14
CA TYR A 147 -16.97 -16.77 -5.94
C TYR A 147 -17.95 -15.87 -5.19
N ASN A 148 -17.73 -15.74 -3.88
CA ASN A 148 -18.39 -14.79 -3.01
C ASN A 148 -17.33 -13.95 -2.27
N ASN A 149 -17.42 -12.62 -2.40
CA ASN A 149 -16.52 -11.62 -1.79
C ASN A 149 -17.36 -10.63 -0.98
N PRO A 150 -17.84 -11.03 0.20
CA PRO A 150 -18.81 -10.24 0.96
C PRO A 150 -18.30 -8.89 1.42
N THR A 151 -16.99 -8.73 1.51
CA THR A 151 -16.32 -7.48 1.90
C THR A 151 -16.10 -6.50 0.74
N GLU A 152 -16.38 -6.94 -0.50
CA GLU A 152 -16.12 -6.16 -1.72
C GLU A 152 -14.66 -5.66 -1.82
N SER A 153 -13.73 -6.41 -1.25
CA SER A 153 -12.30 -6.12 -1.30
C SER A 153 -11.75 -6.36 -2.70
N ASN A 154 -10.70 -5.62 -3.05
CA ASN A 154 -9.96 -5.91 -4.28
C ASN A 154 -9.23 -7.25 -4.13
N ILE A 155 -9.59 -8.22 -4.95
CA ILE A 155 -9.01 -9.56 -4.94
C ILE A 155 -8.59 -9.99 -6.34
N VAL A 156 -7.63 -10.91 -6.39
CA VAL A 156 -7.24 -11.61 -7.61
C VAL A 156 -7.43 -13.10 -7.39
N ILE A 157 -8.29 -13.73 -8.19
CA ILE A 157 -8.45 -15.18 -8.20
C ILE A 157 -7.57 -15.73 -9.32
N ASN A 158 -6.54 -16.46 -8.95
CA ASN A 158 -5.61 -17.08 -9.89
C ASN A 158 -6.03 -18.54 -10.10
N ILE A 159 -6.09 -18.96 -11.36
CA ILE A 159 -6.41 -20.34 -11.75
C ILE A 159 -5.28 -20.82 -12.64
N ASP A 160 -4.64 -21.88 -12.21
CA ASP A 160 -3.56 -22.52 -12.94
C ASP A 160 -4.01 -23.89 -13.44
N VAL A 161 -3.48 -24.30 -14.56
CA VAL A 161 -3.68 -25.61 -15.18
C VAL A 161 -2.36 -26.39 -15.24
N MET A 162 -2.40 -27.69 -15.03
CA MET A 162 -1.24 -28.53 -15.20
C MET A 162 -1.01 -28.81 -16.68
N ASN A 163 0.19 -28.49 -17.18
CA ASN A 163 0.60 -28.77 -18.56
C ASN A 163 1.12 -30.22 -18.72
N GLU A 164 1.45 -30.61 -19.95
CA GLU A 164 2.01 -31.93 -20.29
C GLU A 164 3.35 -32.23 -19.59
N LYS A 165 4.07 -31.21 -19.13
CA LYS A 165 5.33 -31.37 -18.37
C LYS A 165 5.12 -31.50 -16.87
N ASN A 166 3.87 -31.61 -16.40
CA ASN A 166 3.48 -31.62 -14.98
C ASN A 166 3.83 -30.33 -14.25
N GLU A 167 3.82 -29.18 -14.92
CA GLU A 167 4.01 -27.85 -14.34
C GLU A 167 2.68 -27.11 -14.32
N TYR A 168 2.41 -26.35 -13.25
CA TYR A 168 1.26 -25.45 -13.19
C TYR A 168 1.58 -24.15 -13.94
N VAL A 169 0.76 -23.85 -14.95
CA VAL A 169 0.83 -22.61 -15.74
C VAL A 169 -0.45 -21.83 -15.55
N SER A 170 -0.35 -20.49 -15.58
CA SER A 170 -1.52 -19.63 -15.40
C SER A 170 -2.51 -19.81 -16.55
N LEU A 171 -3.73 -20.20 -16.22
CA LEU A 171 -4.86 -20.31 -17.14
C LEU A 171 -5.64 -18.99 -17.20
N GLU A 172 -6.01 -18.44 -16.05
CA GLU A 172 -6.82 -17.22 -15.94
C GLU A 172 -6.51 -16.47 -14.64
N LYS A 173 -6.61 -15.13 -14.70
CA LYS A 173 -6.57 -14.25 -13.53
C LYS A 173 -7.81 -13.38 -13.51
N ILE A 174 -8.61 -13.50 -12.48
CA ILE A 174 -9.86 -12.74 -12.31
C ILE A 174 -9.60 -11.62 -11.30
N TYR A 175 -9.55 -10.38 -11.78
CA TYR A 175 -9.44 -9.18 -10.95
C TYR A 175 -10.84 -8.69 -10.65
N THR A 176 -11.21 -8.61 -9.40
CA THR A 176 -12.58 -8.21 -9.03
C THR A 176 -12.66 -7.61 -7.62
N LYS A 177 -13.62 -6.71 -7.43
CA LYS A 177 -14.16 -6.30 -6.14
C LYS A 177 -15.65 -6.58 -6.00
N ALA A 178 -16.24 -7.24 -7.01
CA ALA A 178 -17.66 -7.56 -6.99
C ALA A 178 -17.97 -8.51 -5.84
N LYS A 179 -19.11 -8.28 -5.18
CA LYS A 179 -19.57 -9.07 -4.03
C LYS A 179 -19.71 -10.56 -4.36
N ASN A 180 -20.13 -10.88 -5.57
CA ASN A 180 -20.20 -12.25 -6.08
C ASN A 180 -20.08 -12.26 -7.60
N GLY A 181 -19.79 -13.40 -8.16
CA GLY A 181 -19.73 -13.54 -9.61
C GLY A 181 -19.51 -14.97 -10.08
N VAL A 182 -19.72 -15.14 -11.38
CA VAL A 182 -19.42 -16.37 -12.10
C VAL A 182 -18.56 -16.03 -13.31
N ARG A 183 -17.33 -16.59 -13.35
CA ARG A 183 -16.44 -16.50 -14.51
C ARG A 183 -16.50 -17.82 -15.28
N LYS A 184 -16.82 -17.75 -16.57
CA LYS A 184 -16.84 -18.91 -17.47
C LYS A 184 -15.53 -18.95 -18.25
N ILE A 185 -14.72 -19.97 -18.04
CA ILE A 185 -13.47 -20.24 -18.75
C ILE A 185 -13.75 -21.33 -19.76
N ARG A 186 -13.41 -21.11 -21.03
CA ARG A 186 -13.70 -22.02 -22.16
C ARG A 186 -12.43 -22.30 -22.96
N GLY A 187 -12.49 -23.28 -23.88
CA GLY A 187 -11.35 -23.67 -24.70
C GLY A 187 -10.43 -24.69 -24.05
N MET A 188 -10.90 -25.37 -23.00
CA MET A 188 -10.18 -26.48 -22.40
C MET A 188 -10.50 -27.78 -23.13
N ALA A 189 -9.49 -28.67 -23.28
CA ALA A 189 -9.69 -30.00 -23.81
C ALA A 189 -10.63 -30.83 -22.92
N ALA A 190 -11.36 -31.78 -23.53
CA ALA A 190 -12.24 -32.69 -22.81
C ALA A 190 -11.46 -33.85 -22.17
N GLU A 191 -10.45 -33.51 -21.37
CA GLU A 191 -9.56 -34.45 -20.68
C GLU A 191 -9.60 -34.17 -19.17
N ASP A 192 -9.20 -35.14 -18.36
CA ASP A 192 -9.02 -34.96 -16.94
C ASP A 192 -7.88 -33.97 -16.69
N THR A 193 -8.23 -32.73 -16.39
CA THR A 193 -7.29 -31.65 -16.22
C THR A 193 -7.14 -31.32 -14.74
N LYS A 194 -5.90 -31.31 -14.23
CA LYS A 194 -5.62 -30.87 -12.87
C LYS A 194 -5.56 -29.35 -12.82
N LEU A 195 -6.36 -28.79 -11.92
CA LEU A 195 -6.43 -27.36 -11.66
C LEU A 195 -5.94 -27.02 -10.27
N ARG A 196 -5.37 -25.85 -10.12
CA ARG A 196 -5.03 -25.23 -8.84
C ARG A 196 -5.58 -23.82 -8.85
N TYR A 197 -6.08 -23.36 -7.71
CA TYR A 197 -6.48 -21.98 -7.55
C TYR A 197 -5.99 -21.39 -6.22
N TYR A 198 -5.84 -20.08 -6.18
CA TYR A 198 -5.55 -19.31 -4.98
C TYR A 198 -6.07 -17.88 -5.13
N VAL A 199 -6.35 -17.25 -3.99
CA VAL A 199 -6.83 -15.86 -3.90
C VAL A 199 -5.74 -15.01 -3.28
N SER A 200 -5.48 -13.83 -3.86
CA SER A 200 -4.49 -12.85 -3.38
C SER A 200 -5.05 -11.44 -3.41
#